data_8324ef64bbe311c390668333476c7a3e
#
_entry.id   8324ef64bbe311c390668333476c7a3e
#
_cell.length_a   1.000
_cell.length_b   1.000
_cell.length_c   1.000
_cell.angle_alpha   90.00
_cell.angle_beta   90.00
_cell.angle_gamma   90.00
#
_symmetry.space_group_name_H-M   'P 1'
#
loop_
_entity.id
_entity.type
_entity.pdbx_description
1 polymer ?
#
loop_
_entity_poly.entity_id
_entity_poly.type
_entity_poly.pdbx_seq_one_letter_code
_entity_poly.pdbx_strand_id
1 'polypeptide(L)'
;MNRNVVIGVAGVIALMGAIQAKELDRVVFLEAHPDDLASEMGTAVLMKGVYEMHVIDYTHGEWGCGEEKATNGWTKAKRTQEESDVCAALGAKLHWLDEVDGHAYAGKDSTERLAALLQELKPRAVIMHWPICDHPDHVMSYAAGMKALHLAGLFHSTEVYFHFQQSQNRNFQPRIYVDVTKVMDERNRLIKMYECQDGARLADYKEQVGRVFGKMTGYSAECLEMYSLMSGTCGPGRCIFDKLPRTSY
;
A
#
# COMPACT_ATOMS: atom_id res chain seq x y z
N MET A 1 49.23 64.96 -9.91
CA MET A 1 48.31 64.59 -8.82
C MET A 1 47.32 63.56 -9.36
N ASN A 2 47.68 62.28 -9.26
CA ASN A 2 46.84 61.19 -9.75
C ASN A 2 46.00 60.67 -8.57
N ARG A 3 44.67 60.75 -8.70
CA ARG A 3 43.71 60.13 -7.80
C ARG A 3 43.33 58.76 -8.36
N ASN A 4 43.77 57.68 -7.72
CA ASN A 4 43.31 56.33 -8.00
C ASN A 4 41.91 56.17 -7.41
N VAL A 5 40.93 55.83 -8.27
CA VAL A 5 39.60 55.38 -7.89
C VAL A 5 39.64 53.87 -7.72
N VAL A 6 39.45 53.38 -6.50
CA VAL A 6 39.25 51.97 -6.19
C VAL A 6 37.79 51.67 -6.36
N ILE A 7 37.46 50.85 -7.37
CA ILE A 7 36.09 50.28 -7.53
C ILE A 7 36.01 49.04 -6.68
N GLY A 8 35.25 49.13 -5.61
CA GLY A 8 34.93 47.95 -4.77
C GLY A 8 33.90 47.07 -5.49
N VAL A 9 34.29 45.79 -5.73
CA VAL A 9 33.39 44.78 -6.22
C VAL A 9 32.51 44.31 -5.06
N ALA A 10 31.26 44.74 -5.04
CA ALA A 10 30.24 44.22 -4.11
C ALA A 10 29.91 42.77 -4.51
N GLY A 11 30.28 41.83 -3.65
CA GLY A 11 29.94 40.43 -3.83
C GLY A 11 28.45 40.20 -3.71
N VAL A 12 27.84 39.73 -4.78
CA VAL A 12 26.46 39.19 -4.76
C VAL A 12 26.51 37.85 -4.06
N ILE A 13 26.15 37.83 -2.78
CA ILE A 13 25.91 36.58 -2.06
C ILE A 13 24.55 36.10 -2.55
N ALA A 14 24.53 35.15 -3.50
CA ALA A 14 23.35 34.43 -3.88
C ALA A 14 22.91 33.57 -2.68
N LEU A 15 21.87 33.97 -1.97
CA LEU A 15 21.14 33.11 -1.06
C LEU A 15 20.48 32.02 -1.90
N MET A 16 21.15 30.91 -2.12
CA MET A 16 20.52 29.65 -2.52
C MET A 16 19.80 29.13 -1.26
N GLY A 17 18.57 29.57 -1.08
CA GLY A 17 17.64 28.93 -0.15
C GLY A 17 17.47 27.50 -0.64
N ALA A 18 18.02 26.54 0.08
CA ALA A 18 17.70 25.14 -0.13
C ALA A 18 16.19 24.99 0.05
N ILE A 19 15.46 24.76 -1.04
CA ILE A 19 14.07 24.35 -0.97
C ILE A 19 14.14 22.99 -0.33
N GLN A 20 13.89 22.92 0.98
CA GLN A 20 13.78 21.67 1.71
C GLN A 20 12.54 20.99 1.14
N ALA A 21 12.74 19.91 0.38
CA ALA A 21 11.64 19.12 -0.15
C ALA A 21 10.75 18.73 1.04
N LYS A 22 9.47 19.06 0.97
CA LYS A 22 8.51 18.70 2.02
C LYS A 22 8.51 17.18 2.13
N GLU A 23 8.83 16.65 3.30
CA GLU A 23 8.74 15.22 3.58
C GLU A 23 7.28 14.77 3.31
N LEU A 24 7.14 13.70 2.53
CA LEU A 24 5.82 13.15 2.23
C LEU A 24 5.30 12.36 3.44
N ASP A 25 4.00 12.44 3.67
CA ASP A 25 3.34 11.57 4.63
C ASP A 25 3.52 10.10 4.20
N ARG A 26 3.75 9.21 5.16
CA ARG A 26 3.96 7.77 4.90
C ARG A 26 2.63 7.03 4.94
N VAL A 27 2.43 6.15 3.96
CA VAL A 27 1.32 5.20 3.90
C VAL A 27 1.89 3.80 3.86
N VAL A 28 1.37 2.92 4.71
CA VAL A 28 1.75 1.51 4.77
C VAL A 28 0.63 0.68 4.18
N PHE A 29 0.97 -0.22 3.27
CA PHE A 29 0.16 -1.35 2.82
C PHE A 29 0.67 -2.58 3.56
N LEU A 30 -0.16 -3.17 4.41
CA LEU A 30 0.17 -4.37 5.20
C LEU A 30 -0.55 -5.56 4.60
N GLU A 31 0.18 -6.36 3.85
CA GLU A 31 -0.31 -7.48 3.09
C GLU A 31 0.08 -8.82 3.74
N ALA A 32 -0.66 -9.88 3.42
CA ALA A 32 -0.30 -11.22 3.87
C ALA A 32 0.70 -11.88 2.93
N HIS A 33 0.54 -11.67 1.63
CA HIS A 33 1.34 -12.30 0.59
C HIS A 33 1.70 -11.33 -0.53
N PRO A 34 2.80 -11.56 -1.25
CA PRO A 34 3.03 -10.94 -2.55
C PRO A 34 1.84 -11.20 -3.49
N ASP A 35 1.31 -10.19 -4.14
CA ASP A 35 0.10 -10.12 -4.98
C ASP A 35 -1.18 -9.61 -4.30
N ASP A 36 -1.28 -9.58 -2.99
CA ASP A 36 -2.46 -9.03 -2.31
C ASP A 36 -2.66 -7.54 -2.64
N LEU A 37 -1.55 -6.79 -2.82
CA LEU A 37 -1.54 -5.39 -3.27
C LEU A 37 -2.28 -5.19 -4.61
N ALA A 38 -2.51 -6.24 -5.41
CA ALA A 38 -3.31 -6.17 -6.63
C ALA A 38 -4.75 -5.68 -6.38
N SER A 39 -5.26 -5.84 -5.15
CA SER A 39 -6.61 -5.38 -4.76
C SER A 39 -6.74 -3.87 -4.70
N GLU A 40 -5.64 -3.16 -4.51
CA GLU A 40 -5.54 -1.71 -4.32
C GLU A 40 -4.46 -1.07 -5.22
N MET A 41 -4.01 -1.81 -6.24
CA MET A 41 -2.94 -1.38 -7.14
C MET A 41 -3.24 -0.03 -7.81
N GLY A 42 -4.47 0.22 -8.22
CA GLY A 42 -4.85 1.49 -8.83
C GLY A 42 -4.72 2.67 -7.85
N THR A 43 -5.11 2.46 -6.61
CA THR A 43 -4.93 3.43 -5.52
C THR A 43 -3.44 3.67 -5.26
N ALA A 44 -2.62 2.61 -5.21
CA ALA A 44 -1.17 2.74 -5.06
C ALA A 44 -0.55 3.53 -6.21
N VAL A 45 -0.98 3.31 -7.45
CA VAL A 45 -0.55 4.11 -8.61
C VAL A 45 -0.92 5.59 -8.44
N LEU A 46 -2.13 5.90 -7.97
CA LEU A 46 -2.56 7.29 -7.71
C LEU A 46 -1.79 7.94 -6.57
N MET A 47 -1.24 7.16 -5.65
CA MET A 47 -0.44 7.65 -4.52
C MET A 47 1.01 7.99 -4.89
N LYS A 48 1.51 7.59 -6.07
CA LYS A 48 2.88 7.91 -6.52
C LYS A 48 3.14 9.42 -6.50
N GLY A 49 4.20 9.82 -5.81
CA GLY A 49 4.57 11.23 -5.68
C GLY A 49 3.66 12.07 -4.74
N VAL A 50 2.60 11.48 -4.20
CA VAL A 50 1.71 12.10 -3.21
C VAL A 50 2.07 11.67 -1.80
N TYR A 51 2.45 10.39 -1.65
CA TYR A 51 2.85 9.77 -0.39
C TYR A 51 4.16 9.01 -0.53
N GLU A 52 4.89 8.84 0.57
CA GLU A 52 5.95 7.85 0.69
C GLU A 52 5.30 6.51 1.03
N MET A 53 5.32 5.58 0.08
CA MET A 53 4.64 4.29 0.22
C MET A 53 5.59 3.22 0.77
N HIS A 54 5.09 2.43 1.70
CA HIS A 54 5.74 1.25 2.24
C HIS A 54 4.81 0.05 2.09
N VAL A 55 5.30 -1.04 1.54
CA VAL A 55 4.62 -2.32 1.49
C VAL A 55 5.27 -3.22 2.53
N ILE A 56 4.49 -3.84 3.38
CA ILE A 56 4.94 -4.79 4.39
C ILE A 56 4.24 -6.11 4.13
N ASP A 57 4.97 -7.09 3.60
CA ASP A 57 4.47 -8.43 3.40
C ASP A 57 4.71 -9.30 4.64
N TYR A 58 3.67 -9.98 5.08
CA TYR A 58 3.71 -10.83 6.24
C TYR A 58 4.45 -12.13 5.97
N THR A 59 4.23 -12.73 4.79
CA THR A 59 4.89 -13.93 4.29
C THR A 59 5.50 -13.71 2.90
N HIS A 60 6.29 -14.67 2.43
CA HIS A 60 6.76 -14.66 1.04
C HIS A 60 5.84 -15.40 0.07
N GLY A 61 4.69 -15.91 0.54
CA GLY A 61 3.74 -16.66 -0.28
C GLY A 61 4.33 -17.95 -0.87
N GLU A 62 5.20 -18.65 -0.12
CA GLU A 62 6.01 -19.74 -0.60
C GLU A 62 5.22 -20.98 -1.04
N TRP A 63 3.96 -21.12 -0.60
CA TRP A 63 3.08 -22.23 -0.98
C TRP A 63 2.17 -21.93 -2.17
N GLY A 64 2.17 -20.70 -2.68
CA GLY A 64 1.24 -20.24 -3.71
C GLY A 64 1.33 -20.90 -5.08
N CYS A 65 2.41 -21.67 -5.39
CA CYS A 65 2.59 -22.33 -6.70
C CYS A 65 2.69 -23.86 -6.60
N GLY A 66 2.17 -24.46 -5.53
CA GLY A 66 2.13 -25.89 -5.29
C GLY A 66 3.37 -26.44 -4.57
N GLU A 67 3.21 -27.63 -3.99
CA GLU A 67 4.15 -28.24 -3.03
C GLU A 67 5.57 -28.43 -3.59
N GLU A 68 5.71 -28.95 -4.81
CA GLU A 68 7.02 -29.21 -5.41
C GLU A 68 7.86 -27.93 -5.53
N LYS A 69 7.25 -26.83 -5.98
CA LYS A 69 7.93 -25.55 -6.14
C LYS A 69 8.16 -24.84 -4.81
N ALA A 70 7.28 -25.06 -3.83
CA ALA A 70 7.43 -24.53 -2.49
C ALA A 70 8.64 -25.16 -1.78
N THR A 71 8.73 -26.49 -1.80
CA THR A 71 9.75 -27.26 -1.08
C THR A 71 11.17 -27.06 -1.62
N ASN A 72 11.33 -26.73 -2.91
CA ASN A 72 12.63 -26.41 -3.50
C ASN A 72 13.01 -24.91 -3.44
N GLY A 73 12.16 -24.09 -2.82
CA GLY A 73 12.37 -22.65 -2.64
C GLY A 73 12.11 -21.78 -3.89
N TRP A 74 11.70 -22.38 -5.01
CA TRP A 74 11.46 -21.63 -6.25
C TRP A 74 10.34 -20.60 -6.09
N THR A 75 9.21 -21.01 -5.49
CA THR A 75 8.06 -20.11 -5.29
C THR A 75 8.44 -18.90 -4.44
N LYS A 76 9.12 -19.12 -3.31
CA LYS A 76 9.60 -18.04 -2.45
C LYS A 76 10.45 -17.05 -3.23
N ALA A 77 11.46 -17.55 -3.95
CA ALA A 77 12.36 -16.69 -4.70
C ALA A 77 11.63 -15.89 -5.80
N LYS A 78 10.76 -16.57 -6.56
CA LYS A 78 10.01 -15.95 -7.65
C LYS A 78 9.07 -14.86 -7.13
N ARG A 79 8.25 -15.15 -6.12
CA ARG A 79 7.28 -14.19 -5.56
C ARG A 79 7.97 -13.02 -4.86
N THR A 80 9.07 -13.26 -4.15
CA THR A 80 9.89 -12.19 -3.56
C THR A 80 10.42 -11.24 -4.62
N GLN A 81 10.88 -11.77 -5.77
CA GLN A 81 11.36 -10.95 -6.87
C GLN A 81 10.24 -10.15 -7.53
N GLU A 82 9.08 -10.79 -7.78
CA GLU A 82 7.91 -10.12 -8.36
C GLU A 82 7.44 -8.95 -7.52
N GLU A 83 7.32 -9.15 -6.19
CA GLU A 83 6.94 -8.07 -5.26
C GLU A 83 7.97 -6.94 -5.23
N SER A 84 9.25 -7.29 -5.23
CA SER A 84 10.33 -6.30 -5.29
C SER A 84 10.27 -5.46 -6.56
N ASP A 85 10.00 -6.08 -7.71
CA ASP A 85 9.90 -5.41 -9.00
C ASP A 85 8.65 -4.50 -9.07
N VAL A 86 7.53 -4.95 -8.53
CA VAL A 86 6.28 -4.15 -8.42
C VAL A 86 6.49 -2.96 -7.50
N CYS A 87 7.05 -3.16 -6.31
CA CYS A 87 7.36 -2.08 -5.38
C CYS A 87 8.33 -1.05 -5.98
N ALA A 88 9.37 -1.51 -6.69
CA ALA A 88 10.30 -0.63 -7.38
C ALA A 88 9.59 0.21 -8.47
N ALA A 89 8.69 -0.40 -9.26
CA ALA A 89 7.91 0.30 -10.27
C ALA A 89 6.91 1.32 -9.68
N LEU A 90 6.38 1.03 -8.49
CA LEU A 90 5.55 1.96 -7.73
C LEU A 90 6.36 3.07 -7.05
N GLY A 91 7.66 2.89 -6.84
CA GLY A 91 8.48 3.74 -5.98
C GLY A 91 8.17 3.53 -4.49
N ALA A 92 7.68 2.36 -4.12
CA ALA A 92 7.41 1.95 -2.75
C ALA A 92 8.61 1.24 -2.13
N LYS A 93 8.75 1.32 -0.81
CA LYS A 93 9.75 0.57 -0.04
C LYS A 93 9.14 -0.72 0.46
N LEU A 94 9.80 -1.85 0.20
CA LEU A 94 9.35 -3.18 0.59
C LEU A 94 9.99 -3.63 1.89
N HIS A 95 9.19 -4.26 2.75
CA HIS A 95 9.60 -4.85 4.03
C HIS A 95 9.01 -6.25 4.18
N TRP A 96 9.72 -7.14 4.85
CA TRP A 96 9.32 -8.52 5.10
C TRP A 96 9.21 -8.80 6.60
N LEU A 97 8.18 -9.54 7.00
CA LEU A 97 8.08 -10.06 8.36
C LEU A 97 8.51 -11.52 8.47
N ASP A 98 8.77 -12.18 7.34
CA ASP A 98 9.31 -13.54 7.25
C ASP A 98 8.48 -14.60 8.02
N GLU A 99 7.17 -14.39 8.15
CA GLU A 99 6.28 -15.44 8.62
C GLU A 99 6.09 -16.50 7.51
N VAL A 100 5.68 -17.69 7.90
CA VAL A 100 5.54 -18.84 6.99
C VAL A 100 4.15 -18.81 6.36
N ASP A 101 4.08 -18.80 5.04
CA ASP A 101 2.83 -18.87 4.27
C ASP A 101 2.01 -20.13 4.64
N GLY A 102 0.69 -19.97 4.80
CA GLY A 102 -0.23 -21.00 5.28
C GLY A 102 -0.12 -21.28 6.79
N HIS A 103 0.85 -20.70 7.47
CA HIS A 103 1.11 -20.86 8.90
C HIS A 103 1.35 -19.51 9.60
N ALA A 104 1.00 -18.42 8.96
CA ALA A 104 1.15 -17.09 9.54
C ALA A 104 0.43 -16.99 10.89
N TYR A 105 1.09 -16.39 11.88
CA TYR A 105 0.55 -16.28 13.22
C TYR A 105 0.84 -14.90 13.82
N ALA A 106 -0.21 -14.24 14.35
CA ALA A 106 -0.10 -12.98 15.06
C ALA A 106 0.53 -13.17 16.47
N GLY A 107 1.70 -13.82 16.50
CA GLY A 107 2.47 -14.13 17.69
C GLY A 107 3.14 -12.90 18.30
N LYS A 108 3.88 -13.15 19.41
CA LYS A 108 4.60 -12.08 20.09
C LYS A 108 5.69 -11.50 19.21
N ASP A 109 6.54 -12.36 18.66
CA ASP A 109 7.75 -11.93 17.95
C ASP A 109 7.44 -11.18 16.66
N SER A 110 6.54 -11.70 15.81
CA SER A 110 6.12 -11.00 14.59
C SER A 110 5.42 -9.69 14.89
N THR A 111 4.57 -9.66 15.91
CA THR A 111 3.85 -8.45 16.31
C THR A 111 4.79 -7.38 16.88
N GLU A 112 5.80 -7.75 17.66
CA GLU A 112 6.81 -6.82 18.20
C GLU A 112 7.72 -6.28 17.08
N ARG A 113 8.13 -7.12 16.10
CA ARG A 113 8.87 -6.67 14.92
C ARG A 113 8.06 -5.68 14.08
N LEU A 114 6.80 -5.98 13.82
CA LEU A 114 5.90 -5.08 13.10
C LEU A 114 5.69 -3.77 13.87
N ALA A 115 5.52 -3.83 15.20
CA ALA A 115 5.37 -2.64 16.03
C ALA A 115 6.60 -1.74 15.99
N ALA A 116 7.82 -2.32 16.04
CA ALA A 116 9.07 -1.57 15.92
C ALA A 116 9.18 -0.89 14.57
N LEU A 117 8.84 -1.58 13.47
CA LEU A 117 8.83 -1.01 12.13
C LEU A 117 7.82 0.14 12.02
N LEU A 118 6.59 -0.04 12.52
CA LEU A 118 5.58 1.02 12.52
C LEU A 118 6.00 2.24 13.37
N GLN A 119 6.71 2.02 14.50
CA GLN A 119 7.27 3.10 15.31
C GLN A 119 8.34 3.91 14.55
N GLU A 120 9.17 3.25 13.75
CA GLU A 120 10.16 3.90 12.90
C GLU A 120 9.48 4.70 11.78
N LEU A 121 8.53 4.09 11.09
CA LEU A 121 7.84 4.68 9.95
C LEU A 121 6.89 5.80 10.35
N LYS A 122 6.24 5.70 11.51
CA LYS A 122 5.19 6.62 11.98
C LYS A 122 4.18 6.95 10.88
N PRO A 123 3.52 5.93 10.31
CA PRO A 123 2.68 6.13 9.14
C PRO A 123 1.48 7.01 9.48
N ARG A 124 1.10 7.87 8.55
CA ARG A 124 -0.16 8.59 8.59
C ARG A 124 -1.33 7.62 8.46
N ALA A 125 -1.19 6.61 7.61
CA ALA A 125 -2.21 5.60 7.42
C ALA A 125 -1.62 4.21 7.22
N VAL A 126 -2.38 3.20 7.64
CA VAL A 126 -2.17 1.79 7.32
C VAL A 126 -3.39 1.26 6.61
N ILE A 127 -3.19 0.68 5.43
CA ILE A 127 -4.20 -0.07 4.69
C ILE A 127 -3.87 -1.55 4.88
N MET A 128 -4.85 -2.37 5.23
CA MET A 128 -4.64 -3.78 5.54
C MET A 128 -5.87 -4.62 5.20
N HIS A 129 -5.78 -5.92 5.37
CA HIS A 129 -6.86 -6.86 5.12
C HIS A 129 -8.10 -6.59 6.00
N TRP A 130 -9.27 -6.89 5.44
CA TRP A 130 -10.53 -6.92 6.17
C TRP A 130 -10.55 -8.08 7.18
N PRO A 131 -11.03 -7.85 8.43
CA PRO A 131 -10.94 -8.84 9.52
C PRO A 131 -11.73 -10.14 9.30
N ILE A 132 -12.72 -10.13 8.40
CA ILE A 132 -13.56 -11.30 8.11
C ILE A 132 -13.22 -11.78 6.71
N CYS A 133 -12.28 -12.71 6.63
CA CYS A 133 -11.73 -13.23 5.39
C CYS A 133 -11.64 -14.76 5.44
N ASP A 134 -11.83 -15.42 4.31
CA ASP A 134 -11.71 -16.89 4.22
C ASP A 134 -10.26 -17.38 4.26
N HIS A 135 -9.28 -16.50 3.96
CA HIS A 135 -7.87 -16.86 4.01
C HIS A 135 -7.31 -16.64 5.43
N PRO A 136 -6.82 -17.69 6.11
CA PRO A 136 -6.32 -17.56 7.49
C PRO A 136 -5.19 -16.53 7.64
N ASP A 137 -4.23 -16.49 6.72
CA ASP A 137 -3.09 -15.57 6.80
C ASP A 137 -3.51 -14.11 6.67
N HIS A 138 -4.56 -13.80 5.89
CA HIS A 138 -5.14 -12.43 5.83
C HIS A 138 -5.70 -12.03 7.20
N VAL A 139 -6.37 -12.96 7.89
CA VAL A 139 -6.88 -12.72 9.25
C VAL A 139 -5.74 -12.52 10.23
N MET A 140 -4.66 -13.29 10.09
CA MET A 140 -3.49 -13.18 10.97
C MET A 140 -2.70 -11.90 10.73
N SER A 141 -2.48 -11.47 9.47
CA SER A 141 -1.81 -10.20 9.16
C SER A 141 -2.62 -9.00 9.70
N TYR A 142 -3.96 -9.02 9.53
CA TYR A 142 -4.83 -8.05 10.18
C TYR A 142 -4.66 -8.02 11.70
N ALA A 143 -4.74 -9.19 12.36
CA ALA A 143 -4.63 -9.27 13.81
C ALA A 143 -3.28 -8.77 14.32
N ALA A 144 -2.19 -9.10 13.60
CA ALA A 144 -0.85 -8.60 13.89
C ALA A 144 -0.76 -7.08 13.73
N GLY A 145 -1.30 -6.54 12.64
CA GLY A 145 -1.34 -5.10 12.37
C GLY A 145 -2.03 -4.32 13.48
N MET A 146 -3.21 -4.79 13.90
CA MET A 146 -3.96 -4.16 15.00
C MET A 146 -3.20 -4.20 16.32
N LYS A 147 -2.61 -5.36 16.67
CA LYS A 147 -1.77 -5.48 17.87
C LYS A 147 -0.54 -4.58 17.81
N ALA A 148 0.12 -4.56 16.65
CA ALA A 148 1.32 -3.76 16.44
C ALA A 148 1.06 -2.27 16.58
N LEU A 149 -0.06 -1.75 16.04
CA LEU A 149 -0.47 -0.36 16.21
C LEU A 149 -0.67 0.01 17.70
N HIS A 150 -1.26 -0.89 18.49
CA HIS A 150 -1.40 -0.69 19.93
C HIS A 150 -0.04 -0.69 20.65
N LEU A 151 0.83 -1.67 20.35
CA LEU A 151 2.17 -1.76 20.96
C LEU A 151 3.06 -0.58 20.57
N ALA A 152 2.93 -0.09 19.35
CA ALA A 152 3.64 1.09 18.86
C ALA A 152 3.13 2.41 19.46
N GLY A 153 1.97 2.41 20.14
CA GLY A 153 1.31 3.62 20.62
C GLY A 153 0.69 4.49 19.51
N LEU A 154 0.48 3.92 18.32
CA LEU A 154 0.03 4.63 17.11
C LEU A 154 -1.47 4.48 16.83
N PHE A 155 -2.16 3.61 17.55
CA PHE A 155 -3.55 3.23 17.27
C PHE A 155 -4.52 4.41 17.14
N HIS A 156 -4.33 5.48 17.92
CA HIS A 156 -5.20 6.65 17.89
C HIS A 156 -4.71 7.78 16.98
N SER A 157 -3.48 7.69 16.48
CA SER A 157 -2.88 8.74 15.62
C SER A 157 -2.76 8.35 14.16
N THR A 158 -2.90 7.05 13.84
CA THR A 158 -2.80 6.50 12.48
C THR A 158 -4.20 6.22 11.93
N GLU A 159 -4.47 6.62 10.70
CA GLU A 159 -5.68 6.25 9.99
C GLU A 159 -5.59 4.77 9.60
N VAL A 160 -6.63 3.97 9.89
CA VAL A 160 -6.65 2.53 9.55
C VAL A 160 -7.76 2.25 8.57
N TYR A 161 -7.39 1.70 7.43
CA TYR A 161 -8.30 1.32 6.35
C TYR A 161 -8.20 -0.16 6.06
N PHE A 162 -9.29 -0.73 5.56
CA PHE A 162 -9.37 -2.11 5.13
C PHE A 162 -9.71 -2.14 3.65
N HIS A 163 -8.90 -2.84 2.87
CA HIS A 163 -9.15 -3.03 1.44
C HIS A 163 -10.10 -4.20 1.17
N PHE A 164 -10.69 -4.21 -0.01
CA PHE A 164 -11.61 -5.24 -0.44
C PHE A 164 -10.91 -6.34 -1.23
N GLN A 165 -10.76 -7.53 -0.62
CA GLN A 165 -10.23 -8.73 -1.25
C GLN A 165 -11.38 -9.61 -1.77
N GLN A 166 -11.98 -9.19 -2.80
CA GLN A 166 -13.14 -9.68 -3.57
C GLN A 166 -13.80 -10.99 -3.07
N SER A 167 -13.39 -12.16 -3.60
CA SER A 167 -14.05 -13.42 -3.30
C SER A 167 -13.82 -13.93 -1.88
N GLN A 168 -12.85 -13.40 -1.17
CA GLN A 168 -12.41 -13.91 0.14
C GLN A 168 -13.01 -13.15 1.32
N ASN A 169 -13.39 -11.87 1.15
CA ASN A 169 -13.98 -11.10 2.23
C ASN A 169 -15.47 -11.46 2.43
N ARG A 170 -15.89 -11.55 3.70
CA ARG A 170 -17.28 -11.71 4.10
C ARG A 170 -17.77 -10.43 4.76
N ASN A 171 -19.03 -10.07 4.48
CA ASN A 171 -19.69 -8.90 5.07
C ASN A 171 -18.88 -7.58 4.94
N PHE A 172 -18.10 -7.43 3.89
CA PHE A 172 -17.36 -6.19 3.65
C PHE A 172 -18.35 -5.03 3.44
N GLN A 173 -18.12 -3.93 4.13
CA GLN A 173 -18.96 -2.74 4.06
C GLN A 173 -18.12 -1.57 3.51
N PRO A 174 -18.15 -1.33 2.19
CA PRO A 174 -17.40 -0.23 1.60
C PRO A 174 -17.96 1.12 2.07
N ARG A 175 -17.07 2.04 2.38
CA ARG A 175 -17.39 3.43 2.76
C ARG A 175 -16.65 4.45 1.91
N ILE A 176 -15.55 4.03 1.28
CA ILE A 176 -14.72 4.88 0.44
C ILE A 176 -14.54 4.16 -0.89
N TYR A 177 -14.73 4.91 -1.96
CA TYR A 177 -14.58 4.44 -3.32
C TYR A 177 -13.54 5.32 -4.01
N VAL A 178 -12.50 4.71 -4.55
CA VAL A 178 -11.46 5.40 -5.30
C VAL A 178 -11.64 5.11 -6.78
N ASP A 179 -11.83 6.14 -7.57
CA ASP A 179 -11.91 6.03 -9.02
C ASP A 179 -10.50 5.83 -9.61
N VAL A 180 -10.25 4.62 -10.09
CA VAL A 180 -8.97 4.23 -10.70
C VAL A 180 -9.03 4.16 -12.23
N THR A 181 -10.12 4.63 -12.83
CA THR A 181 -10.35 4.58 -14.29
C THR A 181 -9.17 5.14 -15.09
N LYS A 182 -8.61 6.26 -14.64
CA LYS A 182 -7.54 6.96 -15.35
C LYS A 182 -6.18 6.27 -15.29
N VAL A 183 -6.00 5.33 -14.38
CA VAL A 183 -4.73 4.63 -14.16
C VAL A 183 -4.82 3.13 -14.49
N MET A 184 -5.89 2.69 -15.15
CA MET A 184 -6.16 1.28 -15.43
C MET A 184 -5.04 0.60 -16.20
N ASP A 185 -4.44 1.25 -17.18
CA ASP A 185 -3.36 0.67 -18.00
C ASP A 185 -2.14 0.36 -17.13
N GLU A 186 -1.71 1.32 -16.31
CA GLU A 186 -0.56 1.15 -15.41
C GLU A 186 -0.88 0.15 -14.29
N ARG A 187 -2.08 0.23 -13.70
CA ARG A 187 -2.58 -0.73 -12.73
C ARG A 187 -2.48 -2.16 -13.26
N ASN A 188 -3.07 -2.40 -14.45
CA ASN A 188 -3.09 -3.73 -15.05
C ASN A 188 -1.69 -4.20 -15.47
N ARG A 189 -0.82 -3.29 -15.92
CA ARG A 189 0.59 -3.59 -16.20
C ARG A 189 1.31 -4.11 -14.97
N LEU A 190 1.13 -3.45 -13.82
CA LEU A 190 1.77 -3.83 -12.56
C LEU A 190 1.22 -5.16 -12.03
N ILE A 191 -0.10 -5.36 -12.03
CA ILE A 191 -0.70 -6.63 -11.60
C ILE A 191 -0.19 -7.81 -12.45
N LYS A 192 0.02 -7.62 -13.76
CA LYS A 192 0.55 -8.66 -14.65
C LYS A 192 1.98 -9.09 -14.32
N MET A 193 2.72 -8.32 -13.52
CA MET A 193 4.07 -8.69 -13.08
C MET A 193 4.05 -9.84 -12.04
N TYR A 194 2.91 -10.13 -11.41
CA TYR A 194 2.73 -11.29 -10.54
C TYR A 194 2.51 -12.59 -11.35
N GLU A 195 3.49 -12.95 -12.18
CA GLU A 195 3.41 -14.09 -13.12
C GLU A 195 3.16 -15.42 -12.41
N CYS A 196 3.75 -15.60 -11.21
CA CYS A 196 3.59 -16.81 -10.38
C CYS A 196 2.12 -17.03 -9.99
N GLN A 197 1.33 -15.98 -9.89
CA GLN A 197 -0.09 -15.99 -9.53
C GLN A 197 -1.02 -15.75 -10.75
N ASP A 198 -0.54 -16.04 -11.96
CA ASP A 198 -1.29 -15.75 -13.20
C ASP A 198 -1.77 -14.28 -13.25
N GLY A 199 -0.80 -13.38 -13.16
CA GLY A 199 -1.06 -11.94 -13.08
C GLY A 199 -1.93 -11.39 -14.20
N ALA A 200 -1.91 -12.01 -15.38
CA ALA A 200 -2.80 -11.62 -16.48
C ALA A 200 -4.28 -11.87 -16.13
N ARG A 201 -4.59 -13.09 -15.65
CA ARG A 201 -5.94 -13.45 -15.21
C ARG A 201 -6.34 -12.65 -13.97
N LEU A 202 -5.41 -12.41 -13.06
CA LEU A 202 -5.64 -11.60 -11.87
C LEU A 202 -6.02 -10.16 -12.24
N ALA A 203 -5.30 -9.53 -13.19
CA ALA A 203 -5.60 -8.19 -13.67
C ALA A 203 -7.00 -8.11 -14.28
N ASP A 204 -7.35 -9.05 -15.16
CA ASP A 204 -8.66 -9.12 -15.81
C ASP A 204 -9.79 -9.31 -14.77
N TYR A 205 -9.59 -10.18 -13.79
CA TYR A 205 -10.57 -10.41 -12.73
C TYR A 205 -10.80 -9.15 -11.88
N LYS A 206 -9.70 -8.52 -11.42
CA LYS A 206 -9.77 -7.29 -10.61
C LYS A 206 -10.43 -6.14 -11.39
N GLU A 207 -10.19 -6.03 -12.69
CA GLU A 207 -10.83 -5.05 -13.55
C GLU A 207 -12.33 -5.29 -13.66
N GLN A 208 -12.74 -6.54 -13.92
CA GLN A 208 -14.18 -6.89 -14.02
C GLN A 208 -14.92 -6.53 -12.73
N VAL A 209 -14.37 -6.85 -11.58
CA VAL A 209 -14.96 -6.50 -10.27
C VAL A 209 -15.07 -4.99 -10.10
N GLY A 210 -14.01 -4.24 -10.36
CA GLY A 210 -14.01 -2.77 -10.27
C GLY A 210 -15.04 -2.12 -11.19
N ARG A 211 -15.20 -2.64 -12.43
CA ARG A 211 -16.20 -2.17 -13.39
C ARG A 211 -17.64 -2.49 -12.95
N VAL A 212 -17.87 -3.66 -12.33
CA VAL A 212 -19.18 -4.00 -11.76
C VAL A 212 -19.57 -2.99 -10.70
N PHE A 213 -18.67 -2.68 -9.77
CA PHE A 213 -18.95 -1.69 -8.73
C PHE A 213 -19.11 -0.28 -9.29
N GLY A 214 -18.32 0.12 -10.29
CA GLY A 214 -18.49 1.39 -10.99
C GLY A 214 -19.91 1.55 -11.56
N LYS A 215 -20.47 0.49 -12.15
CA LYS A 215 -21.84 0.49 -12.67
C LYS A 215 -22.91 0.46 -11.58
N MET A 216 -22.70 -0.32 -10.52
CA MET A 216 -23.68 -0.50 -9.44
C MET A 216 -23.85 0.76 -8.58
N THR A 217 -22.79 1.52 -8.39
CA THR A 217 -22.81 2.73 -7.55
C THR A 217 -23.45 3.93 -8.25
N GLY A 218 -23.68 3.84 -9.58
CA GLY A 218 -24.25 4.96 -10.36
C GLY A 218 -23.29 6.14 -10.52
N TYR A 219 -22.04 6.00 -10.15
CA TYR A 219 -21.00 7.02 -10.38
C TYR A 219 -20.50 6.94 -11.81
N SER A 220 -19.92 8.05 -12.29
CA SER A 220 -19.33 8.12 -13.63
C SER A 220 -18.02 7.35 -13.80
N ALA A 221 -17.54 6.71 -12.75
CA ALA A 221 -16.33 5.90 -12.77
C ALA A 221 -16.55 4.59 -13.53
N GLU A 222 -15.58 4.20 -14.33
CA GLU A 222 -15.59 2.92 -15.01
C GLU A 222 -15.05 1.79 -14.14
N CYS A 223 -14.12 2.11 -13.21
CA CYS A 223 -13.52 1.13 -12.31
C CYS A 223 -13.27 1.74 -10.94
N LEU A 224 -13.72 1.03 -9.90
CA LEU A 224 -13.57 1.44 -8.51
C LEU A 224 -12.77 0.44 -7.70
N GLU A 225 -11.92 0.94 -6.82
CA GLU A 225 -11.37 0.21 -5.68
C GLU A 225 -12.06 0.67 -4.39
N MET A 226 -12.28 -0.26 -3.46
CA MET A 226 -13.16 -0.02 -2.32
C MET A 226 -12.44 -0.24 -1.00
N TYR A 227 -12.75 0.65 -0.06
CA TYR A 227 -12.18 0.61 1.28
C TYR A 227 -13.26 0.73 2.35
N SER A 228 -13.04 0.09 3.47
CA SER A 228 -13.75 0.34 4.72
C SER A 228 -12.83 1.06 5.70
N LEU A 229 -13.42 1.78 6.65
CA LEU A 229 -12.69 2.57 7.64
C LEU A 229 -12.94 2.00 9.03
N MET A 230 -11.89 1.84 9.82
CA MET A 230 -12.03 1.67 11.25
C MET A 230 -12.53 2.97 11.87
N SER A 231 -13.53 2.91 12.74
CA SER A 231 -14.28 4.06 13.24
C SER A 231 -13.41 5.20 13.76
N GLY A 232 -13.72 6.42 13.35
CA GLY A 232 -13.43 7.62 14.11
C GLY A 232 -12.38 8.57 13.58
N THR A 233 -11.63 8.25 12.52
CA THR A 233 -10.46 9.07 12.13
C THR A 233 -10.63 9.86 10.84
N CYS A 234 -11.53 9.48 9.95
CA CYS A 234 -11.69 10.12 8.65
C CYS A 234 -12.91 11.05 8.58
N GLY A 235 -12.66 12.30 8.20
CA GLY A 235 -13.68 13.28 7.84
C GLY A 235 -13.22 14.08 6.63
N PRO A 236 -14.08 14.89 6.00
CA PRO A 236 -13.72 15.71 4.86
C PRO A 236 -12.45 16.53 5.09
N GLY A 237 -11.47 16.42 4.19
CA GLY A 237 -10.19 17.14 4.28
C GLY A 237 -9.16 16.50 5.23
N ARG A 238 -9.44 15.33 5.82
CA ARG A 238 -8.55 14.66 6.80
C ARG A 238 -8.10 13.27 6.40
N CYS A 239 -8.67 12.69 5.35
CA CYS A 239 -8.43 11.33 4.89
C CYS A 239 -7.29 11.28 3.88
N ILE A 240 -6.49 10.20 3.87
CA ILE A 240 -5.44 10.02 2.85
C ILE A 240 -6.01 10.02 1.44
N PHE A 241 -7.26 9.59 1.25
CA PHE A 241 -7.92 9.57 -0.05
C PHE A 241 -8.40 10.95 -0.52
N ASP A 242 -8.36 12.00 0.33
CA ASP A 242 -8.80 13.36 -0.05
C ASP A 242 -7.99 13.98 -1.19
N LYS A 243 -6.75 13.52 -1.36
CA LYS A 243 -5.86 13.96 -2.44
C LYS A 243 -6.01 13.12 -3.71
N LEU A 244 -6.81 12.06 -3.66
CA LEU A 244 -7.01 11.13 -4.77
C LEU A 244 -8.39 11.35 -5.42
N PRO A 245 -8.55 11.03 -6.72
CA PRO A 245 -9.86 10.98 -7.36
C PRO A 245 -10.76 9.96 -6.66
N ARG A 246 -12.00 10.34 -6.34
CA ARG A 246 -12.98 9.46 -5.72
C ARG A 246 -14.39 9.88 -6.07
N THR A 247 -15.32 8.96 -5.94
CA THR A 247 -16.71 9.16 -6.37
C THR A 247 -17.69 9.31 -5.20
N SER A 248 -17.35 8.85 -3.99
CA SER A 248 -18.18 9.07 -2.79
C SER A 248 -17.46 8.73 -1.48
N TYR A 249 -18.15 9.12 -0.41
CA TYR A 249 -17.91 8.69 0.96
C TYR A 249 -18.98 7.70 1.40
#